data_86e5dab8bcfd89558f9d2c1243a856f9
#
_entry.id   86e5dab8bcfd89558f9d2c1243a856f9
#
_cell.length_a   1.000
_cell.length_b   1.000
_cell.length_c   1.000
_cell.angle_alpha   90.00
_cell.angle_beta   90.00
_cell.angle_gamma   90.00
#
_symmetry.space_group_name_H-M   'P 1'
#
loop_
_entity.id
_entity.type
_entity.pdbx_description
1 polymer ?
#
loop_
_entity_poly.entity_id
_entity_poly.type
_entity_poly.pdbx_seq_one_letter_code
_entity_poly.pdbx_strand_id
1 'polypeptide(L)'
;MKKYDYLVVGSGLYGAVFAHEAKAHGRSVLVIDKRPNIAGNVYTEKIENIHVHKYGAHIFHTNLPYVWEYVQQFAVFNRFTNSPVANYKGELYSLPFNMYTFNKMWGVVTPEEAAAKIAEQRKEITGEPQNLEEQAISLVGRDIYEKLIKGYTEKQWGRDCKDLPAFIIKRLPVRLTFDNNYFNALYQGIPMGGYTEMVANMLDGIEVKLGVDYLENKEELDKIADKVIYTGPIDAYFGFSLGNLEYRSVRFENEILDIPNFQGNAAVNYTDRETPWTRIIEHKWFEFGRDDEGRDIPKTVISREYSSEWKPGDEPYYPVNDEKNGALYRAYREMADREEHVIFGGRLGEYKYYDMDQVIAAALEMCRKELP
;
A
#
# COMPACT_ATOMS: atom_id res chain seq x y z
N MET A 1 -38.41 -3.30 11.78
CA MET A 1 -37.67 -2.06 12.11
C MET A 1 -36.21 -2.40 11.92
N LYS A 2 -35.48 -1.66 11.12
CA LYS A 2 -34.03 -1.87 10.93
C LYS A 2 -33.32 -1.64 12.27
N LYS A 3 -32.29 -2.44 12.55
CA LYS A 3 -31.56 -2.44 13.84
C LYS A 3 -30.45 -1.39 13.88
N TYR A 4 -29.88 -1.07 12.70
CA TYR A 4 -28.75 -0.14 12.55
C TYR A 4 -29.06 0.95 11.54
N ASP A 5 -28.48 2.14 11.72
CA ASP A 5 -28.47 3.18 10.70
C ASP A 5 -27.53 2.77 9.55
N TYR A 6 -26.36 2.21 9.90
CA TYR A 6 -25.36 1.80 8.93
C TYR A 6 -24.85 0.37 9.16
N LEU A 7 -24.72 -0.38 8.06
CA LEU A 7 -23.94 -1.58 7.97
C LEU A 7 -22.65 -1.27 7.19
N VAL A 8 -21.50 -1.40 7.83
CA VAL A 8 -20.19 -1.18 7.20
C VAL A 8 -19.59 -2.52 6.82
N VAL A 9 -19.37 -2.75 5.54
CA VAL A 9 -18.80 -3.97 4.97
C VAL A 9 -17.31 -3.75 4.70
N GLY A 10 -16.48 -4.37 5.52
CA GLY A 10 -15.03 -4.23 5.56
C GLY A 10 -14.55 -3.38 6.73
N SER A 11 -13.69 -3.97 7.56
CA SER A 11 -13.09 -3.35 8.76
C SER A 11 -11.70 -2.76 8.51
N GLY A 12 -11.35 -2.48 7.24
CA GLY A 12 -10.14 -1.75 6.86
C GLY A 12 -10.25 -0.26 7.22
N LEU A 13 -9.23 0.54 6.87
CA LEU A 13 -9.15 1.95 7.24
C LEU A 13 -10.39 2.75 6.83
N TYR A 14 -10.91 2.56 5.61
CA TYR A 14 -12.11 3.28 5.15
C TYR A 14 -13.32 2.98 6.04
N GLY A 15 -13.61 1.69 6.24
CA GLY A 15 -14.75 1.26 7.04
C GLY A 15 -14.63 1.66 8.51
N ALA A 16 -13.43 1.54 9.08
CA ALA A 16 -13.16 1.92 10.47
C ALA A 16 -13.36 3.42 10.71
N VAL A 17 -12.84 4.27 9.81
CA VAL A 17 -13.05 5.74 9.87
C VAL A 17 -14.53 6.08 9.76
N PHE A 18 -15.24 5.51 8.75
CA PHE A 18 -16.67 5.79 8.62
C PHE A 18 -17.47 5.35 9.84
N ALA A 19 -17.19 4.16 10.37
CA ALA A 19 -17.89 3.63 11.54
C ALA A 19 -17.66 4.50 12.80
N HIS A 20 -16.41 4.96 12.99
CA HIS A 20 -16.04 5.87 14.07
C HIS A 20 -16.84 7.18 13.99
N GLU A 21 -16.80 7.83 12.83
CA GLU A 21 -17.50 9.12 12.63
C GLU A 21 -19.02 8.97 12.75
N ALA A 22 -19.59 7.90 12.19
CA ALA A 22 -21.02 7.64 12.31
C ALA A 22 -21.46 7.47 13.78
N LYS A 23 -20.68 6.69 14.57
CA LYS A 23 -20.90 6.58 16.03
C LYS A 23 -20.79 7.93 16.73
N ALA A 24 -19.78 8.74 16.38
CA ALA A 24 -19.59 10.08 16.97
C ALA A 24 -20.78 11.01 16.67
N HIS A 25 -21.48 10.80 15.54
CA HIS A 25 -22.73 11.49 15.18
C HIS A 25 -23.99 10.81 15.74
N GLY A 26 -23.84 9.90 16.71
CA GLY A 26 -24.97 9.23 17.38
C GLY A 26 -25.70 8.18 16.54
N ARG A 27 -25.08 7.70 15.46
CA ARG A 27 -25.64 6.64 14.59
C ARG A 27 -25.32 5.27 15.13
N SER A 28 -26.25 4.35 14.98
CA SER A 28 -26.04 2.92 15.27
C SER A 28 -25.36 2.22 14.10
N VAL A 29 -24.24 1.55 14.37
CA VAL A 29 -23.39 0.95 13.35
C VAL A 29 -23.08 -0.51 13.65
N LEU A 30 -23.16 -1.36 12.64
CA LEU A 30 -22.58 -2.70 12.65
C LEU A 30 -21.47 -2.74 11.60
N VAL A 31 -20.28 -3.18 12.00
CA VAL A 31 -19.17 -3.49 11.08
C VAL A 31 -19.08 -4.99 10.87
N ILE A 32 -18.97 -5.43 9.64
CA ILE A 32 -18.71 -6.83 9.30
C ILE A 32 -17.47 -6.97 8.44
N ASP A 33 -16.76 -8.07 8.58
CA ASP A 33 -15.65 -8.41 7.69
C ASP A 33 -15.64 -9.92 7.39
N LYS A 34 -15.33 -10.30 6.16
CA LYS A 34 -15.21 -11.71 5.76
C LYS A 34 -13.97 -12.38 6.38
N ARG A 35 -12.95 -11.60 6.72
CA ARG A 35 -11.73 -12.09 7.36
C ARG A 35 -11.95 -12.37 8.85
N PRO A 36 -11.12 -13.20 9.47
CA PRO A 36 -11.17 -13.48 10.91
C PRO A 36 -10.54 -12.36 11.76
N ASN A 37 -10.08 -11.28 11.15
CA ASN A 37 -9.41 -10.16 11.78
C ASN A 37 -9.91 -8.81 11.23
N ILE A 38 -9.80 -7.76 12.04
CA ILE A 38 -10.01 -6.37 11.63
C ILE A 38 -8.79 -5.83 10.87
N ALA A 39 -8.85 -4.56 10.50
CA ALA A 39 -7.79 -3.74 9.90
C ALA A 39 -7.53 -4.01 8.40
N GLY A 40 -8.25 -4.94 7.75
CA GLY A 40 -8.07 -5.14 6.31
C GLY A 40 -6.61 -5.37 5.91
N ASN A 41 -6.11 -4.66 4.91
CA ASN A 41 -4.73 -4.83 4.45
C ASN A 41 -3.67 -4.20 5.36
N VAL A 42 -4.04 -3.36 6.32
CA VAL A 42 -3.08 -2.84 7.32
C VAL A 42 -2.97 -3.74 8.55
N TYR A 43 -3.57 -4.93 8.52
CA TYR A 43 -3.50 -5.88 9.61
C TYR A 43 -2.07 -6.21 10.00
N THR A 44 -1.77 -6.02 11.29
CA THR A 44 -0.53 -6.43 11.94
C THR A 44 -0.80 -7.53 12.96
N GLU A 45 0.03 -8.56 12.95
CA GLU A 45 -0.03 -9.68 13.88
C GLU A 45 1.21 -9.68 14.78
N LYS A 46 1.03 -9.83 16.09
CA LYS A 46 2.17 -9.86 17.02
C LYS A 46 2.78 -11.26 17.04
N ILE A 47 3.99 -11.41 16.51
CA ILE A 47 4.77 -12.66 16.47
C ILE A 47 6.12 -12.39 17.11
N GLU A 48 6.53 -13.20 18.11
CA GLU A 48 7.80 -13.03 18.86
C GLU A 48 7.99 -11.58 19.36
N ASN A 49 6.94 -10.93 19.83
CA ASN A 49 6.88 -9.52 20.23
C ASN A 49 7.16 -8.50 19.13
N ILE A 50 7.05 -8.89 17.87
CA ILE A 50 7.20 -8.03 16.68
C ILE A 50 5.84 -7.85 16.04
N HIS A 51 5.45 -6.61 15.68
CA HIS A 51 4.27 -6.34 14.89
C HIS A 51 4.55 -6.61 13.41
N VAL A 52 4.10 -7.77 12.94
CA VAL A 52 4.32 -8.26 11.57
C VAL A 52 3.22 -7.74 10.66
N HIS A 53 3.58 -6.98 9.64
CA HIS A 53 2.65 -6.49 8.61
C HIS A 53 2.31 -7.63 7.64
N LYS A 54 1.12 -8.21 7.77
CA LYS A 54 0.76 -9.47 7.07
C LYS A 54 0.55 -9.29 5.56
N TYR A 55 0.17 -8.10 5.12
CA TYR A 55 -0.16 -7.81 3.73
C TYR A 55 0.83 -6.82 3.08
N GLY A 56 2.10 -6.87 3.51
CA GLY A 56 3.16 -6.00 3.03
C GLY A 56 3.48 -4.84 3.95
N ALA A 57 4.62 -4.19 3.70
CA ALA A 57 5.06 -3.05 4.48
C ALA A 57 4.09 -1.87 4.33
N HIS A 58 3.51 -1.46 5.43
CA HIS A 58 2.66 -0.29 5.52
C HIS A 58 3.37 0.76 6.37
N ILE A 59 3.74 1.89 5.76
CA ILE A 59 4.37 3.03 6.42
C ILE A 59 3.44 4.22 6.23
N PHE A 60 2.91 4.73 7.33
CA PHE A 60 2.02 5.88 7.25
C PHE A 60 2.81 7.14 6.88
N HIS A 61 2.34 7.86 5.89
CA HIS A 61 2.89 9.15 5.49
C HIS A 61 1.79 10.03 4.91
N THR A 62 1.90 11.33 5.09
CA THR A 62 0.91 12.28 4.57
C THR A 62 1.47 13.71 4.48
N ASN A 63 0.90 14.49 3.54
CA ASN A 63 1.04 15.94 3.47
C ASN A 63 -0.20 16.68 3.98
N LEU A 64 -1.20 15.95 4.49
CA LEU A 64 -2.48 16.48 4.95
C LEU A 64 -2.47 16.61 6.48
N PRO A 65 -2.31 17.82 7.05
CA PRO A 65 -2.25 17.99 8.50
C PRO A 65 -3.47 17.42 9.22
N TYR A 66 -4.67 17.61 8.67
CA TYR A 66 -5.91 17.14 9.31
C TYR A 66 -5.99 15.60 9.34
N VAL A 67 -5.39 14.90 8.38
CA VAL A 67 -5.32 13.42 8.41
C VAL A 67 -4.30 12.97 9.45
N TRP A 68 -3.16 13.67 9.54
CA TRP A 68 -2.16 13.38 10.56
C TRP A 68 -2.72 13.58 11.98
N GLU A 69 -3.42 14.69 12.23
CA GLU A 69 -4.09 14.98 13.50
C GLU A 69 -5.18 13.94 13.80
N TYR A 70 -5.91 13.50 12.78
CA TYR A 70 -6.97 12.50 12.93
C TYR A 70 -6.41 11.16 13.42
N VAL A 71 -5.39 10.60 12.78
CA VAL A 71 -4.86 9.28 13.14
C VAL A 71 -4.18 9.27 14.51
N GLN A 72 -3.64 10.41 14.96
CA GLN A 72 -3.04 10.54 16.29
C GLN A 72 -4.04 10.48 17.44
N GLN A 73 -5.34 10.55 17.17
CA GLN A 73 -6.37 10.30 18.18
C GLN A 73 -6.44 8.81 18.56
N PHE A 74 -5.94 7.92 17.71
CA PHE A 74 -6.08 6.47 17.85
C PHE A 74 -4.78 5.73 18.11
N ALA A 75 -3.64 6.36 17.85
CA ALA A 75 -2.32 5.79 18.10
C ALA A 75 -1.25 6.87 18.27
N VAL A 76 -0.21 6.54 19.01
CA VAL A 76 1.03 7.32 19.03
C VAL A 76 1.93 6.83 17.91
N PHE A 77 2.38 7.73 17.04
CA PHE A 77 3.30 7.38 15.96
C PHE A 77 4.76 7.56 16.39
N ASN A 78 5.58 6.61 16.02
CA ASN A 78 7.02 6.73 16.21
C ASN A 78 7.66 7.61 15.12
N ARG A 79 8.99 7.79 15.19
CA ARG A 79 9.77 8.59 14.23
C ARG A 79 10.31 7.78 13.05
N PHE A 80 9.71 6.66 12.70
CA PHE A 80 10.22 5.84 11.60
C PHE A 80 10.26 6.64 10.30
N THR A 81 11.43 6.65 9.66
CA THR A 81 11.65 7.26 8.35
C THR A 81 11.95 6.16 7.35
N ASN A 82 11.14 6.05 6.31
CA ASN A 82 11.33 5.03 5.29
C ASN A 82 12.59 5.31 4.46
N SER A 83 13.61 4.49 4.64
CA SER A 83 14.89 4.59 3.94
C SER A 83 15.27 3.21 3.38
N PRO A 84 14.58 2.74 2.33
CA PRO A 84 14.85 1.43 1.76
C PRO A 84 16.23 1.37 1.11
N VAL A 85 16.78 0.17 1.03
CA VAL A 85 18.05 -0.13 0.38
C VAL A 85 17.79 -1.03 -0.82
N ALA A 86 18.46 -0.78 -1.93
CA ALA A 86 18.50 -1.68 -3.08
C ALA A 86 19.73 -2.60 -2.97
N ASN A 87 19.50 -3.89 -3.17
CA ASN A 87 20.55 -4.90 -3.33
C ASN A 87 20.56 -5.35 -4.80
N TYR A 88 21.62 -5.03 -5.52
CA TYR A 88 21.89 -5.51 -6.87
C TYR A 88 23.08 -6.46 -6.82
N LYS A 89 22.82 -7.77 -6.76
CA LYS A 89 23.88 -8.81 -6.77
C LYS A 89 24.95 -8.58 -5.69
N GLY A 90 24.55 -8.13 -4.51
CA GLY A 90 25.44 -7.82 -3.40
C GLY A 90 25.97 -6.39 -3.35
N GLU A 91 25.76 -5.59 -4.39
CA GLU A 91 26.01 -4.14 -4.34
C GLU A 91 24.81 -3.42 -3.68
N LEU A 92 25.07 -2.64 -2.64
CA LEU A 92 24.02 -1.92 -1.92
C LEU A 92 23.97 -0.46 -2.33
N TYR A 93 22.75 0.02 -2.59
CA TYR A 93 22.46 1.39 -2.99
C TYR A 93 21.33 1.98 -2.14
N SER A 94 21.42 3.27 -1.82
CA SER A 94 20.33 3.98 -1.18
C SER A 94 19.16 4.22 -2.15
N LEU A 95 17.95 4.18 -1.63
CA LEU A 95 16.72 4.60 -2.31
C LEU A 95 16.04 5.71 -1.49
N PRO A 96 15.38 6.70 -2.15
CA PRO A 96 15.28 6.92 -3.59
C PRO A 96 16.64 7.24 -4.23
N PHE A 97 16.71 7.38 -5.57
CA PHE A 97 17.95 7.75 -6.26
C PHE A 97 18.42 9.13 -5.81
N ASN A 98 19.46 9.17 -5.00
CA ASN A 98 19.98 10.39 -4.36
C ASN A 98 21.51 10.43 -4.42
N MET A 99 22.13 11.43 -3.81
CA MET A 99 23.57 11.60 -3.85
C MET A 99 24.35 10.41 -3.26
N TYR A 100 23.82 9.69 -2.26
CA TYR A 100 24.44 8.43 -1.79
C TYR A 100 24.42 7.36 -2.88
N THR A 101 23.33 7.23 -3.63
CA THR A 101 23.20 6.30 -4.76
C THR A 101 24.26 6.63 -5.83
N PHE A 102 24.38 7.90 -6.20
CA PHE A 102 25.29 8.35 -7.27
C PHE A 102 26.75 8.29 -6.85
N ASN A 103 27.07 8.63 -5.59
CA ASN A 103 28.40 8.46 -5.06
C ASN A 103 28.83 6.98 -5.08
N LYS A 104 27.94 6.07 -4.61
CA LYS A 104 28.22 4.63 -4.64
C LYS A 104 28.41 4.09 -6.05
N MET A 105 27.62 4.57 -7.01
CA MET A 105 27.62 4.07 -8.40
C MET A 105 28.78 4.64 -9.23
N TRP A 106 29.10 5.94 -9.07
CA TRP A 106 30.03 6.65 -9.95
C TRP A 106 31.19 7.34 -9.24
N GLY A 107 31.20 7.36 -7.91
CA GLY A 107 32.23 8.07 -7.13
C GLY A 107 32.09 9.60 -7.17
N VAL A 108 31.00 10.14 -7.70
CA VAL A 108 30.73 11.57 -7.74
C VAL A 108 30.48 12.13 -6.34
N VAL A 109 30.89 13.37 -6.11
CA VAL A 109 30.85 14.01 -4.77
C VAL A 109 29.87 15.19 -4.75
N THR A 110 29.73 15.88 -5.89
CA THR A 110 28.89 17.07 -6.00
C THR A 110 27.61 16.81 -6.79
N PRO A 111 26.54 17.59 -6.52
CA PRO A 111 25.32 17.54 -7.33
C PRO A 111 25.56 17.83 -8.82
N GLU A 112 26.50 18.72 -9.14
CA GLU A 112 26.85 19.06 -10.52
C GLU A 112 27.47 17.86 -11.26
N GLU A 113 28.41 17.14 -10.63
CA GLU A 113 28.99 15.92 -11.19
C GLU A 113 27.94 14.83 -11.43
N ALA A 114 27.04 14.63 -10.46
CA ALA A 114 25.96 13.67 -10.60
C ALA A 114 24.99 14.03 -11.73
N ALA A 115 24.58 15.30 -11.82
CA ALA A 115 23.71 15.80 -12.88
C ALA A 115 24.37 15.65 -14.26
N ALA A 116 25.67 15.97 -14.38
CA ALA A 116 26.42 15.81 -15.62
C ALA A 116 26.49 14.34 -16.06
N LYS A 117 26.72 13.41 -15.12
CA LYS A 117 26.78 11.96 -15.40
C LYS A 117 25.42 11.43 -15.88
N ILE A 118 24.34 11.81 -15.24
CA ILE A 118 22.98 11.46 -15.65
C ILE A 118 22.68 12.04 -17.04
N ALA A 119 22.99 13.31 -17.27
CA ALA A 119 22.76 13.98 -18.56
C ALA A 119 23.56 13.35 -19.70
N GLU A 120 24.80 12.90 -19.44
CA GLU A 120 25.63 12.16 -20.38
C GLU A 120 24.93 10.85 -20.84
N GLN A 121 24.49 10.05 -19.87
CA GLN A 121 23.90 8.74 -20.16
C GLN A 121 22.52 8.84 -20.81
N ARG A 122 21.74 9.86 -20.46
CA ARG A 122 20.42 10.10 -21.08
C ARG A 122 20.49 10.36 -22.59
N LYS A 123 21.63 10.83 -23.11
CA LYS A 123 21.86 11.06 -24.56
C LYS A 123 21.84 9.79 -25.39
N GLU A 124 21.91 8.62 -24.76
CA GLU A 124 21.78 7.34 -25.44
C GLU A 124 20.44 7.21 -26.18
N ILE A 125 19.37 7.77 -25.61
CA ILE A 125 18.05 7.75 -26.21
C ILE A 125 17.85 9.03 -27.02
N THR A 126 17.66 8.85 -28.34
CA THR A 126 17.36 9.94 -29.27
C THR A 126 15.94 9.81 -29.79
N GLY A 127 15.12 10.85 -29.66
CA GLY A 127 13.71 10.84 -30.04
C GLY A 127 12.78 10.39 -28.94
N GLU A 128 11.54 10.02 -29.31
CA GLU A 128 10.55 9.53 -28.37
C GLU A 128 10.84 8.08 -27.96
N PRO A 129 10.87 7.78 -26.64
CA PRO A 129 11.04 6.40 -26.15
C PRO A 129 9.92 5.47 -26.64
N GLN A 130 10.27 4.31 -27.17
CA GLN A 130 9.33 3.36 -27.75
C GLN A 130 8.83 2.31 -26.73
N ASN A 131 9.58 2.10 -25.66
CA ASN A 131 9.30 1.09 -24.65
C ASN A 131 9.78 1.56 -23.27
N LEU A 132 9.53 0.75 -22.24
CA LEU A 132 9.87 1.09 -20.86
C LEU A 132 11.38 1.21 -20.64
N GLU A 133 12.23 0.38 -21.30
CA GLU A 133 13.68 0.49 -21.21
C GLU A 133 14.15 1.86 -21.68
N GLU A 134 13.78 2.26 -22.89
CA GLU A 134 14.17 3.55 -23.46
C GLU A 134 13.64 4.73 -22.61
N GLN A 135 12.40 4.61 -22.13
CA GLN A 135 11.81 5.61 -21.25
C GLN A 135 12.63 5.77 -19.95
N ALA A 136 12.97 4.66 -19.28
CA ALA A 136 13.75 4.71 -18.05
C ALA A 136 15.14 5.31 -18.28
N ILE A 137 15.85 4.87 -19.35
CA ILE A 137 17.17 5.40 -19.68
C ILE A 137 17.10 6.89 -20.00
N SER A 138 16.08 7.34 -20.72
CA SER A 138 15.87 8.78 -21.02
C SER A 138 15.63 9.63 -19.77
N LEU A 139 15.16 9.02 -18.68
CA LEU A 139 14.89 9.71 -17.41
C LEU A 139 16.09 9.72 -16.46
N VAL A 140 16.79 8.60 -16.31
CA VAL A 140 17.81 8.43 -15.26
C VAL A 140 19.18 7.94 -15.76
N GLY A 141 19.30 7.53 -17.03
CA GLY A 141 20.51 6.97 -17.61
C GLY A 141 20.63 5.45 -17.49
N ARG A 142 21.57 4.89 -18.24
CA ARG A 142 21.76 3.42 -18.41
C ARG A 142 22.11 2.72 -17.09
N ASP A 143 23.06 3.23 -16.34
CA ASP A 143 23.58 2.54 -15.15
C ASP A 143 22.51 2.40 -14.06
N ILE A 144 21.72 3.45 -13.82
CA ILE A 144 20.59 3.40 -12.87
C ILE A 144 19.54 2.42 -13.38
N TYR A 145 19.20 2.48 -14.66
CA TYR A 145 18.25 1.55 -15.27
C TYR A 145 18.69 0.10 -15.09
N GLU A 146 19.89 -0.27 -15.51
CA GLU A 146 20.38 -1.67 -15.47
C GLU A 146 20.46 -2.23 -14.05
N LYS A 147 20.96 -1.44 -13.09
CA LYS A 147 21.18 -1.91 -11.72
C LYS A 147 19.95 -1.79 -10.82
N LEU A 148 19.12 -0.77 -10.97
CA LEU A 148 18.11 -0.45 -9.96
C LEU A 148 16.66 -0.53 -10.46
N ILE A 149 16.43 -0.61 -11.78
CA ILE A 149 15.06 -0.58 -12.34
C ILE A 149 14.73 -1.85 -13.10
N LYS A 150 15.60 -2.26 -14.02
CA LYS A 150 15.33 -3.31 -14.99
C LYS A 150 14.86 -4.63 -14.35
N GLY A 151 15.71 -5.30 -13.60
CA GLY A 151 15.40 -6.61 -13.02
C GLY A 151 14.22 -6.56 -12.04
N TYR A 152 14.09 -5.49 -11.27
CA TYR A 152 12.96 -5.28 -10.39
C TYR A 152 11.64 -5.18 -11.16
N THR A 153 11.62 -4.36 -12.22
CA THR A 153 10.43 -4.17 -13.07
C THR A 153 10.09 -5.46 -13.83
N GLU A 154 11.09 -6.15 -14.37
CA GLU A 154 10.88 -7.41 -15.09
C GLU A 154 10.29 -8.51 -14.19
N LYS A 155 10.70 -8.58 -12.91
CA LYS A 155 10.06 -9.46 -11.91
C LYS A 155 8.61 -9.08 -11.62
N GLN A 156 8.34 -7.78 -11.52
CA GLN A 156 6.98 -7.31 -11.25
C GLN A 156 6.00 -7.58 -12.40
N TRP A 157 6.50 -7.52 -13.64
CA TRP A 157 5.66 -7.63 -14.82
C TRP A 157 5.73 -9.01 -15.48
N GLY A 158 6.70 -9.85 -15.11
CA GLY A 158 6.95 -11.16 -15.74
C GLY A 158 7.38 -11.06 -17.21
N ARG A 159 7.83 -9.86 -17.67
CA ARG A 159 8.17 -9.55 -19.06
C ARG A 159 9.41 -8.67 -19.11
N ASP A 160 10.14 -8.72 -20.22
CA ASP A 160 11.29 -7.86 -20.45
C ASP A 160 10.85 -6.39 -20.60
N CYS A 161 11.66 -5.46 -20.10
CA CYS A 161 11.35 -4.02 -20.17
C CYS A 161 11.17 -3.50 -21.59
N LYS A 162 11.84 -4.13 -22.57
CA LYS A 162 11.69 -3.81 -24.02
C LYS A 162 10.31 -4.13 -24.56
N ASP A 163 9.60 -5.07 -23.93
CA ASP A 163 8.25 -5.51 -24.34
C ASP A 163 7.15 -4.79 -23.57
N LEU A 164 7.52 -3.86 -22.68
CA LEU A 164 6.60 -3.08 -21.87
C LEU A 164 6.44 -1.67 -22.43
N PRO A 165 5.21 -1.11 -22.42
CA PRO A 165 4.97 0.24 -22.92
C PRO A 165 5.70 1.32 -22.12
N ALA A 166 6.20 2.36 -22.80
CA ALA A 166 6.91 3.48 -22.18
C ALA A 166 6.08 4.21 -21.11
N PHE A 167 4.76 4.32 -21.28
CA PHE A 167 3.88 5.06 -20.37
C PHE A 167 3.78 4.44 -18.95
N ILE A 168 4.24 3.21 -18.74
CA ILE A 168 4.29 2.57 -17.41
C ILE A 168 5.16 3.38 -16.46
N ILE A 169 6.26 3.95 -16.96
CA ILE A 169 7.13 4.85 -16.19
C ILE A 169 6.98 6.26 -16.75
N LYS A 170 6.18 7.09 -16.08
CA LYS A 170 6.02 8.51 -16.46
C LYS A 170 7.13 9.39 -15.94
N ARG A 171 7.68 9.06 -14.77
CA ARG A 171 8.75 9.82 -14.11
C ARG A 171 9.51 8.91 -13.15
N LEU A 172 10.78 9.18 -12.99
CA LEU A 172 11.63 8.57 -11.98
C LEU A 172 12.29 9.74 -11.21
N PRO A 173 11.96 9.93 -9.94
CA PRO A 173 12.49 11.06 -9.19
C PRO A 173 13.99 10.84 -8.92
N VAL A 174 14.77 11.87 -9.28
CA VAL A 174 16.20 11.97 -9.00
C VAL A 174 16.39 13.11 -8.00
N ARG A 175 17.10 12.85 -6.91
CA ARG A 175 17.37 13.84 -5.87
C ARG A 175 18.87 14.16 -5.84
N LEU A 176 19.21 15.40 -6.12
CA LEU A 176 20.60 15.88 -6.01
C LEU A 176 20.91 16.36 -4.58
N THR A 177 20.47 15.60 -3.60
CA THR A 177 20.63 15.83 -2.16
C THR A 177 21.01 14.53 -1.47
N PHE A 178 21.61 14.61 -0.27
CA PHE A 178 21.91 13.46 0.60
C PHE A 178 20.71 13.14 1.50
N ASP A 179 19.53 12.95 0.91
CA ASP A 179 18.30 12.64 1.63
C ASP A 179 17.83 11.22 1.30
N ASN A 180 17.88 10.33 2.29
CA ASN A 180 17.44 8.94 2.20
C ASN A 180 15.95 8.75 2.53
N ASN A 181 15.23 9.81 2.92
CA ASN A 181 13.79 9.68 3.15
C ASN A 181 13.08 9.39 1.82
N TYR A 182 12.50 8.20 1.71
CA TYR A 182 11.83 7.77 0.48
C TYR A 182 10.61 8.65 0.13
N PHE A 183 9.88 9.08 1.14
CA PHE A 183 8.70 9.93 0.95
C PHE A 183 9.03 11.42 0.98
N ASN A 184 8.28 12.21 0.21
CA ASN A 184 8.30 13.68 0.28
C ASN A 184 7.17 14.20 1.20
N ALA A 185 6.71 13.38 2.13
CA ALA A 185 5.64 13.73 3.04
C ALA A 185 6.16 14.53 4.25
N LEU A 186 5.36 15.48 4.71
CA LEU A 186 5.65 16.27 5.91
C LEU A 186 5.62 15.41 7.18
N TYR A 187 4.74 14.41 7.20
CA TYR A 187 4.53 13.52 8.34
C TYR A 187 4.70 12.08 7.90
N GLN A 188 5.37 11.28 8.71
CA GLN A 188 5.44 9.84 8.55
C GLN A 188 5.79 9.15 9.87
N GLY A 189 5.46 7.88 9.97
CA GLY A 189 5.75 7.06 11.14
C GLY A 189 5.01 5.73 11.10
N ILE A 190 5.26 4.93 12.12
CA ILE A 190 4.54 3.67 12.37
C ILE A 190 3.76 3.85 13.68
N PRO A 191 2.48 3.44 13.74
CA PRO A 191 1.73 3.46 14.98
C PRO A 191 2.34 2.46 15.97
N MET A 192 2.70 2.92 17.15
CA MET A 192 3.17 2.06 18.24
C MET A 192 2.05 1.12 18.66
N GLY A 193 2.34 -0.15 18.86
CA GLY A 193 1.34 -1.20 19.08
C GLY A 193 0.76 -1.79 17.79
N GLY A 194 1.17 -1.28 16.62
CA GLY A 194 0.76 -1.76 15.30
C GLY A 194 -0.55 -1.17 14.79
N TYR A 195 -0.80 -1.36 13.51
CA TYR A 195 -2.02 -0.83 12.85
C TYR A 195 -3.30 -1.49 13.32
N THR A 196 -3.24 -2.77 13.71
CA THR A 196 -4.44 -3.47 14.21
C THR A 196 -4.98 -2.83 15.47
N GLU A 197 -4.11 -2.43 16.39
CA GLU A 197 -4.51 -1.71 17.61
C GLU A 197 -5.08 -0.32 17.28
N MET A 198 -4.45 0.41 16.38
CA MET A 198 -4.98 1.70 15.90
C MET A 198 -6.40 1.56 15.35
N VAL A 199 -6.65 0.55 14.52
CA VAL A 199 -8.00 0.28 13.97
C VAL A 199 -8.95 -0.19 15.06
N ALA A 200 -8.51 -1.00 16.02
CA ALA A 200 -9.32 -1.39 17.17
C ALA A 200 -9.77 -0.17 17.99
N ASN A 201 -8.88 0.80 18.19
CA ASN A 201 -9.22 2.06 18.86
C ASN A 201 -10.24 2.90 18.07
N MET A 202 -10.17 2.90 16.73
CA MET A 202 -11.22 3.52 15.89
C MET A 202 -12.58 2.84 16.06
N LEU A 203 -12.59 1.52 16.23
CA LEU A 203 -13.79 0.70 16.35
C LEU A 203 -14.28 0.53 17.80
N ASP A 204 -13.65 1.20 18.77
CA ASP A 204 -14.03 1.06 20.17
C ASP A 204 -15.51 1.37 20.40
N GLY A 205 -16.19 0.45 21.11
CA GLY A 205 -17.63 0.52 21.40
C GLY A 205 -18.55 0.43 20.17
N ILE A 206 -18.07 -0.09 19.04
CA ILE A 206 -18.85 -0.41 17.85
C ILE A 206 -18.98 -1.94 17.74
N GLU A 207 -20.17 -2.42 17.41
CA GLU A 207 -20.39 -3.87 17.19
C GLU A 207 -19.66 -4.32 15.91
N VAL A 208 -18.76 -5.31 16.04
CA VAL A 208 -17.98 -5.87 14.92
C VAL A 208 -18.24 -7.38 14.85
N LYS A 209 -18.52 -7.88 13.65
CA LYS A 209 -18.66 -9.32 13.36
C LYS A 209 -17.68 -9.74 12.28
N LEU A 210 -16.77 -10.63 12.64
CA LEU A 210 -15.76 -11.19 11.76
C LEU A 210 -16.21 -12.54 11.19
N GLY A 211 -15.60 -12.95 10.06
CA GLY A 211 -15.98 -14.20 9.38
C GLY A 211 -17.36 -14.12 8.72
N VAL A 212 -17.86 -12.92 8.42
CA VAL A 212 -19.16 -12.71 7.78
C VAL A 212 -18.95 -12.14 6.38
N ASP A 213 -19.22 -12.94 5.35
CA ASP A 213 -19.22 -12.47 3.96
C ASP A 213 -20.58 -11.80 3.64
N TYR A 214 -20.53 -10.52 3.28
CA TYR A 214 -21.72 -9.75 2.93
C TYR A 214 -22.42 -10.32 1.70
N LEU A 215 -21.67 -10.69 0.67
CA LEU A 215 -22.26 -11.12 -0.61
C LEU A 215 -22.98 -12.48 -0.48
N GLU A 216 -22.49 -13.35 0.39
CA GLU A 216 -23.17 -14.63 0.70
C GLU A 216 -24.45 -14.46 1.54
N ASN A 217 -24.53 -13.36 2.31
CA ASN A 217 -25.63 -13.10 3.25
C ASN A 217 -26.40 -11.80 2.91
N LYS A 218 -26.27 -11.31 1.69
CA LYS A 218 -26.74 -9.99 1.27
C LYS A 218 -28.21 -9.74 1.60
N GLU A 219 -29.10 -10.67 1.24
CA GLU A 219 -30.55 -10.51 1.42
C GLU A 219 -30.97 -10.32 2.89
N GLU A 220 -30.25 -10.94 3.82
CA GLU A 220 -30.52 -10.80 5.25
C GLU A 220 -29.88 -9.53 5.83
N LEU A 221 -28.66 -9.25 5.40
CA LEU A 221 -27.90 -8.09 5.88
C LEU A 221 -28.49 -6.77 5.40
N ASP A 222 -29.05 -6.69 4.21
CA ASP A 222 -29.73 -5.48 3.69
C ASP A 222 -31.00 -5.12 4.51
N LYS A 223 -31.55 -6.10 5.24
CA LYS A 223 -32.77 -5.87 6.07
C LYS A 223 -32.47 -5.25 7.41
N ILE A 224 -31.22 -5.33 7.89
CA ILE A 224 -30.86 -4.94 9.26
C ILE A 224 -30.35 -3.50 9.39
N ALA A 225 -30.00 -2.82 8.29
CA ALA A 225 -29.49 -1.45 8.30
C ALA A 225 -30.21 -0.57 7.27
N ASP A 226 -30.25 0.74 7.52
CA ASP A 226 -30.85 1.71 6.60
C ASP A 226 -29.98 1.92 5.37
N LYS A 227 -28.65 1.99 5.58
CA LYS A 227 -27.66 2.12 4.52
C LYS A 227 -26.51 1.16 4.71
N VAL A 228 -25.85 0.79 3.61
CA VAL A 228 -24.66 -0.06 3.55
C VAL A 228 -23.49 0.75 3.04
N ILE A 229 -22.38 0.72 3.75
CA ILE A 229 -21.08 1.23 3.29
C ILE A 229 -20.29 0.03 2.79
N TYR A 230 -20.15 -0.11 1.48
CA TYR A 230 -19.52 -1.27 0.88
C TYR A 230 -18.09 -0.94 0.44
N THR A 231 -17.09 -1.59 1.05
CA THR A 231 -15.67 -1.39 0.74
C THR A 231 -15.03 -2.55 -0.02
N GLY A 232 -15.82 -3.56 -0.37
CA GLY A 232 -15.37 -4.69 -1.19
C GLY A 232 -15.25 -4.35 -2.67
N PRO A 233 -14.81 -5.32 -3.51
CA PRO A 233 -14.70 -5.12 -4.96
C PRO A 233 -16.06 -4.79 -5.57
N ILE A 234 -16.12 -3.70 -6.35
CA ILE A 234 -17.38 -3.22 -6.94
C ILE A 234 -17.96 -4.21 -7.95
N ASP A 235 -17.13 -4.87 -8.74
CA ASP A 235 -17.55 -5.91 -9.68
C ASP A 235 -18.16 -7.14 -9.00
N ALA A 236 -17.59 -7.54 -7.84
CA ALA A 236 -18.13 -8.63 -7.04
C ALA A 236 -19.52 -8.30 -6.48
N TYR A 237 -19.77 -7.04 -6.07
CA TYR A 237 -21.09 -6.61 -5.63
C TYR A 237 -22.18 -6.85 -6.70
N PHE A 238 -21.84 -6.64 -7.96
CA PHE A 238 -22.74 -6.86 -9.12
C PHE A 238 -22.59 -8.26 -9.72
N GLY A 239 -22.03 -9.23 -8.99
CA GLY A 239 -21.88 -10.62 -9.44
C GLY A 239 -21.06 -10.77 -10.71
N PHE A 240 -20.09 -9.88 -10.95
CA PHE A 240 -19.22 -9.86 -12.12
C PHE A 240 -20.01 -9.78 -13.47
N SER A 241 -21.19 -9.19 -13.45
CA SER A 241 -22.13 -9.18 -14.59
C SER A 241 -21.58 -8.53 -15.88
N LEU A 242 -20.59 -7.63 -15.75
CA LEU A 242 -19.91 -6.99 -16.89
C LEU A 242 -18.49 -7.55 -17.11
N GLY A 243 -18.07 -8.54 -16.31
CA GLY A 243 -16.72 -9.11 -16.28
C GLY A 243 -15.91 -8.69 -15.06
N ASN A 244 -14.72 -9.28 -14.92
CA ASN A 244 -13.85 -9.04 -13.78
C ASN A 244 -12.96 -7.83 -14.02
N LEU A 245 -12.85 -6.96 -13.02
CA LEU A 245 -11.78 -5.98 -12.92
C LEU A 245 -10.46 -6.70 -12.56
N GLU A 246 -9.37 -6.26 -13.16
CA GLU A 246 -8.08 -6.89 -12.99
C GLU A 246 -7.28 -6.18 -11.89
N TYR A 247 -6.49 -6.97 -11.15
CA TYR A 247 -5.64 -6.48 -10.07
C TYR A 247 -4.22 -7.01 -10.26
N ARG A 248 -3.28 -6.44 -9.53
CA ARG A 248 -1.99 -7.05 -9.26
C ARG A 248 -2.01 -7.64 -7.87
N SER A 249 -1.30 -8.73 -7.70
CA SER A 249 -1.17 -9.40 -6.42
C SER A 249 0.28 -9.54 -6.01
N VAL A 250 0.48 -9.77 -4.72
CA VAL A 250 1.76 -10.10 -4.13
C VAL A 250 1.57 -11.28 -3.19
N ARG A 251 2.61 -12.09 -3.08
CA ARG A 251 2.67 -13.23 -2.17
C ARG A 251 3.79 -13.03 -1.18
N PHE A 252 3.56 -13.39 0.06
CA PHE A 252 4.54 -13.27 1.14
C PHE A 252 4.90 -14.65 1.71
N GLU A 253 6.19 -14.86 1.97
CA GLU A 253 6.70 -15.98 2.73
C GLU A 253 7.33 -15.44 4.01
N ASN A 254 6.74 -15.79 5.15
CA ASN A 254 7.18 -15.32 6.47
C ASN A 254 8.12 -16.35 7.09
N GLU A 255 9.19 -15.88 7.74
CA GLU A 255 10.16 -16.72 8.44
C GLU A 255 10.56 -16.08 9.76
N ILE A 256 10.55 -16.87 10.83
CA ILE A 256 11.06 -16.48 12.14
C ILE A 256 12.50 -16.95 12.24
N LEU A 257 13.41 -16.02 12.54
CA LEU A 257 14.84 -16.30 12.64
C LEU A 257 15.32 -16.09 14.09
N ASP A 258 16.08 -17.04 14.59
CA ASP A 258 16.69 -16.99 15.94
C ASP A 258 18.02 -16.19 15.91
N ILE A 259 17.93 -14.98 15.38
CA ILE A 259 19.01 -13.99 15.30
C ILE A 259 18.43 -12.60 15.56
N PRO A 260 19.22 -11.69 16.16
CA PRO A 260 18.72 -10.35 16.51
C PRO A 260 18.58 -9.40 15.32
N ASN A 261 19.25 -9.67 14.20
CA ASN A 261 19.30 -8.78 13.05
C ASN A 261 19.60 -9.58 11.77
N PHE A 262 18.78 -9.48 10.76
CA PHE A 262 18.97 -10.18 9.48
C PHE A 262 19.62 -9.28 8.42
N GLN A 263 19.07 -8.10 8.18
CA GLN A 263 19.50 -7.21 7.10
C GLN A 263 19.80 -5.77 7.55
N GLY A 264 19.51 -5.44 8.81
CA GLY A 264 19.79 -4.11 9.37
C GLY A 264 18.92 -2.98 8.85
N ASN A 265 17.83 -3.28 8.16
CA ASN A 265 16.88 -2.30 7.66
C ASN A 265 15.49 -2.93 7.51
N ALA A 266 14.45 -2.11 7.64
CA ALA A 266 13.07 -2.59 7.51
C ALA A 266 12.76 -3.12 6.09
N ALA A 267 13.31 -2.51 5.05
CA ALA A 267 13.05 -2.92 3.67
C ALA A 267 14.33 -2.94 2.83
N VAL A 268 14.59 -4.07 2.18
CA VAL A 268 15.65 -4.22 1.17
C VAL A 268 15.02 -4.73 -0.11
N ASN A 269 15.13 -3.96 -1.18
CA ASN A 269 14.65 -4.30 -2.51
C ASN A 269 15.74 -5.03 -3.29
N TYR A 270 15.42 -6.17 -3.89
CA TYR A 270 16.33 -6.94 -4.72
C TYR A 270 16.08 -6.58 -6.18
N THR A 271 17.02 -5.87 -6.79
CA THR A 271 16.81 -5.23 -8.10
C THR A 271 17.38 -6.03 -9.26
N ASP A 272 18.09 -7.11 -9.01
CA ASP A 272 18.46 -8.09 -10.03
C ASP A 272 17.27 -8.99 -10.42
N ARG A 273 17.35 -9.63 -11.59
CA ARG A 273 16.30 -10.52 -12.11
C ARG A 273 16.37 -11.93 -11.52
N GLU A 274 17.56 -12.37 -11.16
CA GLU A 274 17.85 -13.74 -10.74
C GLU A 274 17.31 -14.06 -9.35
N THR A 275 17.28 -13.08 -8.45
CA THR A 275 16.67 -13.22 -7.12
C THR A 275 15.14 -13.30 -7.26
N PRO A 276 14.50 -14.39 -6.77
CA PRO A 276 13.08 -14.63 -7.07
C PRO A 276 12.12 -13.67 -6.35
N TRP A 277 12.49 -13.12 -5.18
CA TRP A 277 11.69 -12.11 -4.47
C TRP A 277 12.03 -10.69 -4.91
N THR A 278 11.09 -9.80 -4.78
CA THR A 278 11.28 -8.37 -5.09
C THR A 278 11.83 -7.60 -3.89
N ARG A 279 11.45 -8.03 -2.67
CA ARG A 279 11.81 -7.34 -1.44
C ARG A 279 11.86 -8.32 -0.27
N ILE A 280 12.72 -8.02 0.72
CA ILE A 280 12.63 -8.59 2.06
C ILE A 280 12.26 -7.47 3.03
N ILE A 281 11.25 -7.74 3.84
CA ILE A 281 10.84 -6.89 4.95
C ILE A 281 11.33 -7.55 6.23
N GLU A 282 12.08 -6.82 7.06
CA GLU A 282 12.45 -7.21 8.42
C GLU A 282 11.64 -6.37 9.39
N HIS A 283 10.55 -6.92 9.90
CA HIS A 283 9.46 -6.18 10.54
C HIS A 283 9.86 -5.44 11.82
N LYS A 284 10.78 -6.00 12.61
CA LYS A 284 11.19 -5.38 13.88
C LYS A 284 11.78 -3.97 13.70
N TRP A 285 12.35 -3.66 12.53
CA TRP A 285 12.98 -2.35 12.30
C TRP A 285 11.97 -1.22 12.08
N PHE A 286 10.69 -1.52 11.89
CA PHE A 286 9.64 -0.50 11.93
C PHE A 286 9.50 0.12 13.32
N GLU A 287 9.86 -0.61 14.38
CA GLU A 287 9.82 -0.18 15.77
C GLU A 287 11.21 -0.25 16.43
N PHE A 288 12.28 -0.01 15.63
CA PHE A 288 13.68 0.08 16.06
C PHE A 288 14.22 -1.16 16.80
N GLY A 289 13.67 -2.34 16.50
CA GLY A 289 14.10 -3.61 17.09
C GLY A 289 13.66 -3.82 18.53
N ARG A 290 12.67 -3.06 19.02
CA ARG A 290 12.20 -3.09 20.41
C ARG A 290 10.76 -3.56 20.51
N ASP A 291 10.45 -4.20 21.63
CA ASP A 291 9.08 -4.57 21.99
C ASP A 291 8.30 -3.38 22.61
N ASP A 292 7.05 -3.61 22.98
CA ASP A 292 6.18 -2.56 23.53
C ASP A 292 6.66 -2.01 24.87
N GLU A 293 7.51 -2.76 25.59
CA GLU A 293 8.14 -2.32 26.84
C GLU A 293 9.54 -1.69 26.62
N GLY A 294 9.95 -1.52 25.36
CA GLY A 294 11.22 -0.91 24.97
C GLY A 294 12.45 -1.81 25.14
N ARG A 295 12.26 -3.12 25.28
CA ARG A 295 13.34 -4.10 25.39
C ARG A 295 13.80 -4.55 24.01
N ASP A 296 15.08 -4.84 23.84
CA ASP A 296 15.61 -5.38 22.59
C ASP A 296 15.06 -6.79 22.33
N ILE A 297 14.56 -7.01 21.12
CA ILE A 297 14.00 -8.30 20.70
C ILE A 297 15.14 -9.20 20.19
N PRO A 298 15.37 -10.40 20.78
CA PRO A 298 16.49 -11.26 20.42
C PRO A 298 16.31 -12.00 19.09
N LYS A 299 15.08 -12.13 18.60
CA LYS A 299 14.72 -12.76 17.33
C LYS A 299 14.31 -11.74 16.28
N THR A 300 14.16 -12.17 15.05
CA THR A 300 13.57 -11.35 14.01
C THR A 300 12.55 -12.12 13.16
N VAL A 301 11.64 -11.39 12.53
CA VAL A 301 10.67 -11.94 11.56
C VAL A 301 10.90 -11.22 10.24
N ILE A 302 11.09 -12.00 9.19
CA ILE A 302 11.21 -11.49 7.82
C ILE A 302 10.05 -11.95 6.96
N SER A 303 9.72 -11.14 5.95
CA SER A 303 8.80 -11.53 4.87
C SER A 303 9.49 -11.35 3.54
N ARG A 304 9.57 -12.42 2.74
CA ARG A 304 9.97 -12.33 1.33
C ARG A 304 8.73 -12.02 0.50
N GLU A 305 8.78 -10.93 -0.25
CA GLU A 305 7.69 -10.49 -1.12
C GLU A 305 7.96 -10.94 -2.56
N TYR A 306 6.97 -11.58 -3.15
CA TYR A 306 7.01 -12.02 -4.55
C TYR A 306 5.90 -11.32 -5.33
N SER A 307 6.20 -10.87 -6.53
CA SER A 307 5.17 -10.49 -7.49
C SER A 307 4.37 -11.72 -7.90
N SER A 308 3.07 -11.59 -7.99
CA SER A 308 2.15 -12.67 -8.35
C SER A 308 1.13 -12.18 -9.38
N GLU A 309 0.86 -12.99 -10.39
CA GLU A 309 -0.29 -12.76 -11.26
C GLU A 309 -1.58 -12.95 -10.45
N TRP A 310 -2.45 -11.95 -10.55
CA TRP A 310 -3.77 -12.04 -9.93
C TRP A 310 -4.70 -12.88 -10.80
N LYS A 311 -5.50 -13.72 -10.16
CA LYS A 311 -6.59 -14.48 -10.78
C LYS A 311 -7.88 -14.22 -10.02
N PRO A 312 -9.05 -14.36 -10.65
CA PRO A 312 -10.33 -14.30 -9.95
C PRO A 312 -10.34 -15.24 -8.73
N GLY A 313 -10.62 -14.68 -7.55
CA GLY A 313 -10.56 -15.37 -6.27
C GLY A 313 -9.32 -15.08 -5.43
N ASP A 314 -8.25 -14.54 -6.01
CA ASP A 314 -7.08 -14.07 -5.27
C ASP A 314 -7.37 -12.73 -4.57
N GLU A 315 -6.61 -12.43 -3.50
CA GLU A 315 -6.70 -11.13 -2.85
C GLU A 315 -6.31 -9.99 -3.81
N PRO A 316 -7.18 -9.00 -3.99
CA PRO A 316 -6.91 -7.85 -4.85
C PRO A 316 -6.06 -6.81 -4.11
N TYR A 317 -4.79 -6.65 -4.50
CA TYR A 317 -3.92 -5.65 -3.87
C TYR A 317 -3.96 -4.30 -4.57
N TYR A 318 -3.72 -4.27 -5.87
CA TYR A 318 -3.57 -3.04 -6.64
C TYR A 318 -4.40 -3.09 -7.92
N PRO A 319 -5.30 -2.11 -8.15
CA PRO A 319 -6.02 -1.98 -9.42
C PRO A 319 -5.07 -1.84 -10.61
N VAL A 320 -5.42 -2.47 -11.73
CA VAL A 320 -4.72 -2.27 -13.01
C VAL A 320 -5.30 -1.05 -13.70
N ASN A 321 -4.51 0.05 -13.72
CA ASN A 321 -4.92 1.32 -14.28
C ASN A 321 -4.64 1.39 -15.79
N ASP A 322 -5.39 0.64 -16.59
CA ASP A 322 -5.39 0.73 -18.05
C ASP A 322 -6.74 1.19 -18.58
N GLU A 323 -6.82 1.43 -19.90
CA GLU A 323 -8.03 1.92 -20.54
C GLU A 323 -9.18 0.90 -20.47
N LYS A 324 -8.88 -0.40 -20.63
CA LYS A 324 -9.85 -1.50 -20.56
C LYS A 324 -10.53 -1.55 -19.19
N ASN A 325 -9.73 -1.62 -18.13
CA ASN A 325 -10.24 -1.69 -16.77
C ASN A 325 -10.90 -0.37 -16.36
N GLY A 326 -10.39 0.77 -16.80
CA GLY A 326 -11.01 2.07 -16.58
C GLY A 326 -12.39 2.19 -17.21
N ALA A 327 -12.57 1.65 -18.42
CA ALA A 327 -13.89 1.62 -19.08
C ALA A 327 -14.86 0.68 -18.34
N LEU A 328 -14.40 -0.50 -17.94
CA LEU A 328 -15.19 -1.47 -17.19
C LEU A 328 -15.60 -0.92 -15.81
N TYR A 329 -14.69 -0.26 -15.11
CA TYR A 329 -15.00 0.39 -13.84
C TYR A 329 -16.07 1.48 -13.99
N ARG A 330 -15.99 2.33 -15.02
CA ARG A 330 -17.02 3.36 -15.27
C ARG A 330 -18.40 2.74 -15.46
N ALA A 331 -18.50 1.61 -16.18
CA ALA A 331 -19.77 0.91 -16.35
C ALA A 331 -20.32 0.36 -15.02
N TYR A 332 -19.47 -0.22 -14.16
CA TYR A 332 -19.89 -0.61 -12.81
C TYR A 332 -20.28 0.60 -11.96
N ARG A 333 -19.57 1.71 -12.08
CA ARG A 333 -19.88 2.94 -11.34
C ARG A 333 -21.28 3.49 -11.70
N GLU A 334 -21.65 3.44 -12.98
CA GLU A 334 -22.99 3.82 -13.41
C GLU A 334 -24.09 2.93 -12.81
N MET A 335 -23.80 1.65 -12.57
CA MET A 335 -24.71 0.76 -11.84
C MET A 335 -24.76 1.13 -10.35
N ALA A 336 -23.60 1.37 -9.74
CA ALA A 336 -23.49 1.75 -8.34
C ALA A 336 -24.19 3.08 -8.02
N ASP A 337 -24.19 4.04 -8.95
CA ASP A 337 -24.87 5.34 -8.79
C ASP A 337 -26.40 5.22 -8.76
N ARG A 338 -26.96 4.05 -9.10
CA ARG A 338 -28.41 3.76 -9.02
C ARG A 338 -28.79 3.05 -7.72
N GLU A 339 -27.80 2.63 -6.92
CA GLU A 339 -28.02 2.00 -5.61
C GLU A 339 -28.34 3.08 -4.55
N GLU A 340 -29.61 3.26 -4.22
CA GLU A 340 -30.04 4.32 -3.29
C GLU A 340 -29.60 4.07 -1.82
N HIS A 341 -29.37 2.79 -1.46
CA HIS A 341 -29.08 2.38 -0.09
C HIS A 341 -27.63 1.94 0.15
N VAL A 342 -26.78 1.97 -0.89
CA VAL A 342 -25.40 1.51 -0.81
C VAL A 342 -24.42 2.61 -1.23
N ILE A 343 -23.46 2.87 -0.40
CA ILE A 343 -22.36 3.79 -0.66
C ILE A 343 -21.10 2.95 -0.89
N PHE A 344 -20.53 3.05 -2.09
CA PHE A 344 -19.28 2.37 -2.43
C PHE A 344 -18.10 3.26 -2.08
N GLY A 345 -17.14 2.71 -1.34
CA GLY A 345 -15.96 3.46 -0.92
C GLY A 345 -14.72 2.58 -0.72
N GLY A 346 -13.57 3.23 -0.53
CA GLY A 346 -12.29 2.57 -0.37
C GLY A 346 -11.70 2.06 -1.69
N ARG A 347 -10.51 1.45 -1.59
CA ARG A 347 -9.70 1.05 -2.75
C ARG A 347 -10.44 0.14 -3.74
N LEU A 348 -11.18 -0.84 -3.24
CA LEU A 348 -11.85 -1.85 -4.06
C LEU A 348 -13.23 -1.36 -4.53
N GLY A 349 -13.98 -0.66 -3.67
CA GLY A 349 -15.28 -0.08 -4.02
C GLY A 349 -15.19 1.04 -5.04
N GLU A 350 -14.08 1.78 -5.06
CA GLU A 350 -13.80 2.86 -6.01
C GLU A 350 -12.81 2.45 -7.11
N TYR A 351 -12.31 1.21 -7.09
CA TYR A 351 -11.29 0.70 -8.01
C TYR A 351 -10.13 1.68 -8.21
N LYS A 352 -9.57 2.16 -7.09
CA LYS A 352 -8.60 3.26 -7.10
C LYS A 352 -7.39 2.89 -6.25
N TYR A 353 -6.21 3.24 -6.78
CA TYR A 353 -5.00 3.16 -5.97
C TYR A 353 -5.00 4.31 -4.96
N TYR A 354 -5.11 3.96 -3.69
CA TYR A 354 -5.04 4.88 -2.57
C TYR A 354 -3.89 4.51 -1.65
N ASP A 355 -3.09 5.49 -1.26
CA ASP A 355 -2.27 5.40 -0.05
C ASP A 355 -3.14 5.49 1.20
N MET A 356 -2.63 5.11 2.36
CA MET A 356 -3.42 5.07 3.60
C MET A 356 -4.05 6.40 3.98
N ASP A 357 -3.31 7.49 3.80
CA ASP A 357 -3.81 8.85 4.06
C ASP A 357 -4.95 9.25 3.12
N GLN A 358 -4.86 8.85 1.85
CA GLN A 358 -5.89 9.08 0.85
C GLN A 358 -7.17 8.29 1.14
N VAL A 359 -7.03 7.04 1.63
CA VAL A 359 -8.18 6.24 2.08
C VAL A 359 -8.90 6.93 3.23
N ILE A 360 -8.15 7.41 4.23
CA ILE A 360 -8.71 8.11 5.39
C ILE A 360 -9.35 9.44 4.96
N ALA A 361 -8.68 10.21 4.10
CA ALA A 361 -9.22 11.46 3.58
C ALA A 361 -10.54 11.24 2.82
N ALA A 362 -10.61 10.20 1.97
CA ALA A 362 -11.82 9.85 1.24
C ALA A 362 -12.97 9.43 2.17
N ALA A 363 -12.68 8.65 3.22
CA ALA A 363 -13.67 8.28 4.20
C ALA A 363 -14.20 9.49 4.99
N LEU A 364 -13.32 10.40 5.45
CA LEU A 364 -13.71 11.63 6.12
C LEU A 364 -14.52 12.56 5.21
N GLU A 365 -14.20 12.62 3.92
CA GLU A 365 -15.00 13.38 2.95
C GLU A 365 -16.41 12.78 2.80
N MET A 366 -16.50 11.45 2.74
CA MET A 366 -17.80 10.77 2.68
C MET A 366 -18.61 11.01 3.95
N CYS A 367 -17.98 10.96 5.13
CA CYS A 367 -18.65 11.28 6.38
C CYS A 367 -19.26 12.69 6.39
N ARG A 368 -18.53 13.71 5.91
CA ARG A 368 -19.04 15.08 5.81
C ARG A 368 -20.25 15.22 4.88
N LYS A 369 -20.37 14.38 3.87
CA LYS A 369 -21.51 14.37 2.92
C LYS A 369 -22.71 13.62 3.48
N GLU A 370 -22.46 12.53 4.18
CA GLU A 370 -23.48 11.58 4.60
C GLU A 370 -23.99 11.81 6.03
N LEU A 371 -23.14 12.32 6.91
CA LEU A 371 -23.43 12.54 8.32
C LEU A 371 -23.55 14.05 8.58
N PRO A 372 -24.76 14.61 8.50
CA PRO A 372 -24.99 16.05 8.75
C PRO A 372 -24.85 16.44 10.21
#